data_09c83503962ca082b66766c48ec12f8f
#
_entry.id   09c83503962ca082b66766c48ec12f8f
#
_cell.length_a   1.000
_cell.length_b   1.000
_cell.length_c   1.000
_cell.angle_alpha   90.00
_cell.angle_beta   90.00
_cell.angle_gamma   90.00
#
_symmetry.space_group_name_H-M   'P 1'
#
loop_
_entity.id
_entity.type
_entity.pdbx_description
1 polymer ?
#
loop_
_entity_poly.entity_id
_entity_poly.type
_entity_poly.pdbx_seq_one_letter_code
_entity_poly.pdbx_strand_id
1 'polypeptide(L)'
;ARTYRKAIDDFFESEEKYRANMEWYKAEISKCTYRQFTTGFYFGKPDENTQIYDSNTYVNEYTYLGIVEELKAWEMHAGKVLARIEQRNKFCVGDSIEIMQPDGSNVEVQVLAMYDKDGVAVESCPHSKQEIWLELSEMPEQYDLLRVKN
;
A
#
# COMPACT_ATOMS: atom_id res chain seq x y z
N ALA A 1 -8.80 -6.58 0.01
CA ALA A 1 -10.15 -6.16 -0.41
C ALA A 1 -10.12 -5.49 -1.79
N ARG A 2 -9.28 -4.49 -2.03
CA ARG A 2 -9.18 -3.72 -3.29
C ARG A 2 -9.08 -4.62 -4.54
N THR A 3 -8.16 -5.57 -4.56
CA THR A 3 -7.93 -6.46 -5.71
C THR A 3 -9.14 -7.33 -6.01
N TYR A 4 -9.79 -7.88 -4.98
CA TYR A 4 -11.01 -8.68 -5.17
C TYR A 4 -12.17 -7.81 -5.63
N ARG A 5 -12.32 -6.59 -5.11
CA ARG A 5 -13.35 -5.65 -5.57
C ARG A 5 -13.17 -5.34 -7.06
N LYS A 6 -11.94 -5.00 -7.46
CA LYS A 6 -11.64 -4.74 -8.88
C LYS A 6 -11.91 -5.96 -9.75
N ALA A 7 -11.54 -7.16 -9.31
CA ALA A 7 -11.80 -8.39 -10.06
C ALA A 7 -13.32 -8.63 -10.27
N ILE A 8 -14.13 -8.36 -9.26
CA ILE A 8 -15.59 -8.44 -9.34
C ILE A 8 -16.13 -7.39 -10.32
N ASP A 9 -15.71 -6.14 -10.21
CA ASP A 9 -16.18 -5.05 -11.07
C ASP A 9 -15.81 -5.31 -12.54
N ASP A 10 -14.58 -5.73 -12.81
CA ASP A 10 -14.11 -6.08 -14.15
C ASP A 10 -14.89 -7.26 -14.74
N PHE A 11 -15.23 -8.27 -13.92
CA PHE A 11 -16.06 -9.40 -14.36
C PHE A 11 -17.48 -8.99 -14.72
N PHE A 12 -18.11 -8.12 -13.93
CA PHE A 12 -19.46 -7.61 -14.22
C PHE A 12 -19.46 -6.65 -15.41
N GLU A 13 -18.35 -5.98 -15.72
CA GLU A 13 -18.22 -5.18 -16.94
C GLU A 13 -18.08 -6.07 -18.18
N SER A 14 -17.13 -7.01 -18.15
CA SER A 14 -17.01 -8.09 -19.14
C SER A 14 -16.08 -9.21 -18.66
N GLU A 15 -16.44 -10.47 -18.96
CA GLU A 15 -15.58 -11.61 -18.65
C GLU A 15 -14.21 -11.52 -19.36
N GLU A 16 -14.16 -10.92 -20.53
CA GLU A 16 -12.93 -10.69 -21.28
C GLU A 16 -11.97 -9.75 -20.51
N LYS A 17 -12.48 -8.65 -19.98
CA LYS A 17 -11.70 -7.71 -19.16
C LYS A 17 -11.16 -8.37 -17.89
N TYR A 18 -12.00 -9.16 -17.20
CA TYR A 18 -11.58 -9.94 -16.04
C TYR A 18 -10.42 -10.88 -16.40
N ARG A 19 -10.53 -11.63 -17.51
CA ARG A 19 -9.50 -12.57 -17.96
C ARG A 19 -8.20 -11.84 -18.35
N ALA A 20 -8.31 -10.71 -19.03
CA ALA A 20 -7.15 -9.89 -19.44
C ALA A 20 -6.36 -9.36 -18.23
N ASN A 21 -7.04 -9.03 -17.12
CA ASN A 21 -6.44 -8.51 -15.90
C ASN A 21 -5.98 -9.57 -14.90
N MET A 22 -6.08 -10.86 -15.21
CA MET A 22 -5.79 -11.96 -14.27
C MET A 22 -4.36 -11.90 -13.70
N GLU A 23 -3.37 -11.59 -14.52
CA GLU A 23 -1.98 -11.50 -14.07
C GLU A 23 -1.77 -10.31 -13.12
N TRP A 24 -2.47 -9.20 -13.37
CA TRP A 24 -2.44 -8.06 -12.45
C TRP A 24 -3.03 -8.42 -11.07
N TYR A 25 -4.18 -9.14 -11.03
CA TYR A 25 -4.77 -9.56 -9.75
C TYR A 25 -3.82 -10.45 -8.94
N LYS A 26 -3.18 -11.42 -9.60
CA LYS A 26 -2.21 -12.31 -8.95
C LYS A 26 -1.01 -11.53 -8.43
N ALA A 27 -0.43 -10.65 -9.25
CA ALA A 27 0.70 -9.82 -8.86
C ALA A 27 0.36 -8.91 -7.68
N GLU A 28 -0.83 -8.29 -7.69
CA GLU A 28 -1.25 -7.39 -6.62
C GLU A 28 -1.53 -8.10 -5.29
N ILE A 29 -2.10 -9.32 -5.33
CA ILE A 29 -2.28 -10.14 -4.12
C ILE A 29 -0.93 -10.54 -3.53
N SER A 30 0.07 -10.83 -4.36
CA SER A 30 1.41 -11.24 -3.92
C SER A 30 2.21 -10.10 -3.28
N LYS A 31 1.78 -8.85 -3.40
CA LYS A 31 2.44 -7.69 -2.75
C LYS A 31 2.13 -7.57 -1.24
N CYS A 32 1.16 -8.32 -0.71
CA CYS A 32 0.94 -8.35 0.74
C CYS A 32 1.90 -9.36 1.40
N THR A 33 2.12 -9.21 2.70
CA THR A 33 2.85 -10.23 3.46
C THR A 33 2.01 -11.52 3.51
N TYR A 34 2.54 -12.62 3.01
CA TYR A 34 1.84 -13.89 2.94
C TYR A 34 2.77 -15.09 3.16
N ARG A 35 2.18 -16.23 3.49
CA ARG A 35 2.81 -17.54 3.31
C ARG A 35 2.43 -18.07 1.94
N GLN A 36 3.14 -19.06 1.43
CA GLN A 36 2.80 -19.66 0.15
C GLN A 36 1.31 -20.04 0.12
N PHE A 37 0.64 -19.65 -0.98
CA PHE A 37 -0.79 -19.89 -1.13
C PHE A 37 -1.09 -21.36 -1.40
N THR A 38 -2.12 -21.87 -0.75
CA THR A 38 -2.72 -23.18 -1.03
C THR A 38 -4.21 -23.00 -1.22
N THR A 39 -4.86 -23.98 -1.82
CA THR A 39 -6.32 -23.98 -1.97
C THR A 39 -7.05 -24.39 -0.67
N GLY A 40 -6.31 -24.87 0.34
CA GLY A 40 -6.88 -25.33 1.60
C GLY A 40 -8.02 -26.33 1.37
N PHE A 41 -9.17 -26.05 1.95
CA PHE A 41 -10.37 -26.89 1.83
C PHE A 41 -11.27 -26.56 0.63
N TYR A 42 -10.86 -25.65 -0.25
CA TYR A 42 -11.73 -25.11 -1.30
C TYR A 42 -12.22 -26.16 -2.30
N PHE A 43 -11.37 -27.11 -2.67
CA PHE A 43 -11.71 -28.16 -3.63
C PHE A 43 -11.95 -29.52 -2.99
N GLY A 44 -11.83 -29.65 -1.67
CA GLY A 44 -12.01 -30.90 -0.96
C GLY A 44 -11.24 -30.97 0.33
N LYS A 45 -11.21 -32.15 0.97
CA LYS A 45 -10.43 -32.37 2.18
C LYS A 45 -8.93 -32.31 1.86
N PRO A 46 -8.16 -31.50 2.59
CA PRO A 46 -6.70 -31.43 2.40
C PRO A 46 -6.05 -32.81 2.65
N ASP A 47 -5.08 -33.13 1.81
CA ASP A 47 -4.19 -34.26 1.98
C ASP A 47 -2.80 -33.81 2.47
N GLU A 48 -1.86 -34.73 2.56
CA GLU A 48 -0.48 -34.47 3.00
C GLU A 48 0.27 -33.50 2.07
N ASN A 49 -0.14 -33.37 0.79
CA ASN A 49 0.49 -32.47 -0.18
C ASN A 49 -0.05 -31.03 -0.07
N THR A 50 -1.13 -30.80 0.68
CA THR A 50 -1.73 -29.48 0.87
C THR A 50 -0.98 -28.64 1.89
N GLN A 51 -0.15 -29.27 2.73
CA GLN A 51 0.71 -28.57 3.68
C GLN A 51 2.08 -28.31 3.06
N ILE A 52 2.49 -27.04 3.09
CA ILE A 52 3.78 -26.61 2.59
C ILE A 52 4.78 -26.68 3.75
N TYR A 53 5.67 -27.67 3.72
CA TYR A 53 6.68 -27.89 4.76
C TYR A 53 8.01 -27.19 4.47
N ASP A 54 8.22 -26.72 3.25
CA ASP A 54 9.53 -26.23 2.77
C ASP A 54 9.91 -24.88 3.37
N SER A 55 8.97 -24.11 3.89
CA SER A 55 9.27 -22.81 4.48
C SER A 55 8.17 -22.33 5.43
N ASN A 56 8.57 -22.00 6.65
CA ASN A 56 7.75 -21.22 7.59
C ASN A 56 7.94 -19.70 7.39
N THR A 57 8.67 -19.30 6.34
CA THR A 57 9.04 -17.90 6.11
C THR A 57 7.92 -17.16 5.42
N TYR A 58 7.58 -16.00 5.96
CA TYR A 58 6.68 -15.07 5.28
C TYR A 58 7.38 -14.45 4.07
N VAL A 59 6.69 -14.41 2.95
CA VAL A 59 7.10 -13.60 1.80
C VAL A 59 6.64 -12.16 2.06
N ASN A 60 7.57 -11.24 2.05
CA ASN A 60 7.31 -9.81 2.30
C ASN A 60 8.13 -8.97 1.31
N GLU A 61 7.55 -8.71 0.15
CA GLU A 61 8.16 -7.87 -0.89
C GLU A 61 7.85 -6.39 -0.71
N TYR A 62 6.80 -6.06 0.04
CA TYR A 62 6.34 -4.70 0.27
C TYR A 62 6.06 -4.47 1.74
N THR A 63 6.48 -3.32 2.24
CA THR A 63 6.17 -2.84 3.58
C THR A 63 5.07 -1.79 3.54
N TYR A 64 3.99 -2.01 4.28
CA TYR A 64 2.92 -1.03 4.48
C TYR A 64 3.42 0.12 5.34
N LEU A 65 3.33 1.36 4.83
CA LEU A 65 3.84 2.55 5.51
C LEU A 65 2.76 3.29 6.31
N GLY A 66 1.54 3.34 5.81
CA GLY A 66 0.45 4.04 6.46
C GLY A 66 -0.70 4.38 5.54
N ILE A 67 -1.68 5.10 6.08
CA ILE A 67 -2.86 5.59 5.37
C ILE A 67 -2.90 7.12 5.41
N VAL A 68 -3.33 7.73 4.31
CA VAL A 68 -3.58 9.17 4.22
C VAL A 68 -4.88 9.49 4.96
N GLU A 69 -4.80 10.23 6.05
CA GLU A 69 -5.97 10.61 6.85
C GLU A 69 -6.56 11.95 6.44
N GLU A 70 -5.72 12.90 6.07
CA GLU A 70 -6.11 14.27 5.80
C GLU A 70 -5.18 14.94 4.79
N LEU A 71 -5.73 15.85 4.00
CA LEU A 71 -4.98 16.76 3.13
C LEU A 71 -5.24 18.19 3.59
N LYS A 72 -4.20 18.96 3.84
CA LYS A 72 -4.34 20.33 4.35
C LYS A 72 -3.27 21.26 3.79
N ALA A 73 -3.71 22.44 3.38
CA ALA A 73 -2.80 23.54 3.05
C ALA A 73 -2.21 24.14 4.33
N TRP A 74 -0.90 24.25 4.38
CA TRP A 74 -0.17 24.83 5.53
C TRP A 74 0.39 26.19 5.18
N GLU A 75 -0.10 27.24 5.82
CA GLU A 75 0.35 28.62 5.58
C GLU A 75 1.83 28.81 5.90
N MET A 76 2.34 28.19 6.98
CA MET A 76 3.74 28.23 7.37
C MET A 76 4.69 27.56 6.34
N HIS A 77 4.16 26.76 5.43
CA HIS A 77 4.87 26.14 4.31
C HIS A 77 4.42 26.70 2.95
N ALA A 78 4.22 28.02 2.88
CA ALA A 78 3.85 28.75 1.68
C ALA A 78 2.54 28.27 1.03
N GLY A 79 1.60 27.79 1.84
CA GLY A 79 0.31 27.26 1.36
C GLY A 79 0.38 25.92 0.67
N LYS A 80 1.51 25.20 0.76
CA LYS A 80 1.62 23.84 0.21
C LYS A 80 0.59 22.93 0.86
N VAL A 81 -0.02 22.06 0.05
CA VAL A 81 -0.88 21.00 0.55
C VAL A 81 0.00 19.84 1.00
N LEU A 82 -0.16 19.46 2.26
CA LEU A 82 0.54 18.34 2.87
C LEU A 82 -0.46 17.22 3.19
N ALA A 83 0.02 15.97 3.13
CA ALA A 83 -0.75 14.79 3.48
C ALA A 83 -0.40 14.33 4.90
N ARG A 84 -1.39 14.30 5.80
CA ARG A 84 -1.25 13.69 7.13
C ARG A 84 -1.37 12.17 7.02
N ILE A 85 -0.40 11.46 7.58
CA ILE A 85 -0.30 10.02 7.51
C ILE A 85 -0.45 9.40 8.90
N GLU A 86 -1.34 8.41 9.03
CA GLU A 86 -1.28 7.45 10.14
C GLU A 86 -0.14 6.46 9.88
N GLN A 87 1.05 6.81 10.37
CA GLN A 87 2.28 6.09 10.11
C GLN A 87 2.32 4.73 10.83
N ARG A 88 2.79 3.68 10.14
CA ARG A 88 2.90 2.31 10.67
C ARG A 88 4.32 1.76 10.65
N ASN A 89 5.09 2.09 9.63
CA ASN A 89 6.48 1.68 9.49
C ASN A 89 7.37 2.86 9.13
N LYS A 90 8.66 2.76 9.46
CA LYS A 90 9.65 3.80 9.21
C LYS A 90 9.89 4.00 7.73
N PHE A 91 9.99 5.25 7.31
CA PHE A 91 10.51 5.70 6.02
C PHE A 91 11.17 7.07 6.17
N CYS A 92 11.83 7.55 5.13
CA CYS A 92 12.67 8.74 5.16
C CYS A 92 12.33 9.69 4.01
N VAL A 93 12.74 10.93 4.15
CA VAL A 93 12.78 11.89 3.05
C VAL A 93 13.71 11.34 1.96
N GLY A 94 13.28 11.43 0.70
CA GLY A 94 14.00 10.89 -0.46
C GLY A 94 13.60 9.47 -0.87
N ASP A 95 12.86 8.74 -0.02
CA ASP A 95 12.39 7.41 -0.38
C ASP A 95 11.38 7.49 -1.55
N SER A 96 11.48 6.50 -2.47
CA SER A 96 10.44 6.23 -3.47
C SER A 96 9.43 5.28 -2.87
N ILE A 97 8.17 5.70 -2.82
CA ILE A 97 7.06 4.94 -2.24
C ILE A 97 5.92 4.80 -3.25
N GLU A 98 5.01 3.89 -3.01
CA GLU A 98 3.87 3.64 -3.89
C GLU A 98 2.57 4.03 -3.18
N ILE A 99 1.77 4.87 -3.83
CA ILE A 99 0.39 5.19 -3.44
C ILE A 99 -0.53 4.15 -4.06
N MET A 100 -1.31 3.48 -3.22
CA MET A 100 -2.32 2.50 -3.64
C MET A 100 -3.69 3.14 -3.63
N GLN A 101 -4.26 3.37 -4.81
CA GLN A 101 -5.58 3.98 -4.97
C GLN A 101 -6.71 2.92 -4.99
N PRO A 102 -7.94 3.27 -4.59
CA PRO A 102 -9.08 2.35 -4.53
C PRO A 102 -9.44 1.71 -5.87
N ASP A 103 -9.25 2.42 -6.98
CA ASP A 103 -9.57 1.97 -8.34
C ASP A 103 -8.63 0.87 -8.88
N GLY A 104 -7.55 0.58 -8.14
CA GLY A 104 -6.52 -0.38 -8.53
C GLY A 104 -5.24 0.26 -9.05
N SER A 105 -5.21 1.57 -9.24
CA SER A 105 -4.01 2.31 -9.65
C SER A 105 -2.95 2.27 -8.56
N ASN A 106 -1.70 2.19 -8.97
CA ASN A 106 -0.54 2.33 -8.11
C ASN A 106 0.33 3.43 -8.71
N VAL A 107 0.61 4.46 -7.91
CA VAL A 107 1.41 5.62 -8.35
C VAL A 107 2.70 5.64 -7.56
N GLU A 108 3.82 5.60 -8.24
CA GLU A 108 5.14 5.74 -7.62
C GLU A 108 5.43 7.23 -7.39
N VAL A 109 5.75 7.58 -6.15
CA VAL A 109 6.01 8.96 -5.75
C VAL A 109 7.25 9.04 -4.87
N GLN A 110 7.87 10.22 -4.84
CA GLN A 110 8.99 10.52 -3.97
C GLN A 110 8.56 11.33 -2.76
N VAL A 111 9.09 11.00 -1.59
CA VAL A 111 8.93 11.79 -0.37
C VAL A 111 9.86 12.99 -0.44
N LEU A 112 9.31 14.18 -0.73
CA LEU A 112 10.08 15.41 -0.92
C LEU A 112 10.44 16.07 0.40
N ALA A 113 9.51 16.07 1.36
CA ALA A 113 9.72 16.61 2.70
C ALA A 113 8.78 15.92 3.69
N MET A 114 9.16 15.99 4.96
CA MET A 114 8.42 15.42 6.07
C MET A 114 8.42 16.41 7.22
N TYR A 115 7.28 16.57 7.88
CA TYR A 115 7.11 17.50 8.99
C TYR A 115 6.38 16.80 10.13
N ASP A 116 6.74 17.18 11.36
CA ASP A 116 6.00 16.73 12.54
C ASP A 116 4.68 17.53 12.72
N LYS A 117 3.96 17.23 13.80
CA LYS A 117 2.70 17.89 14.15
C LYS A 117 2.79 19.41 14.34
N ASP A 118 4.00 19.91 14.68
CA ASP A 118 4.27 21.33 14.93
C ASP A 118 4.81 22.03 13.66
N GLY A 119 4.94 21.29 12.55
CA GLY A 119 5.44 21.79 11.27
C GLY A 119 6.96 21.88 11.19
N VAL A 120 7.68 21.25 12.12
CA VAL A 120 9.13 21.20 12.07
C VAL A 120 9.58 20.10 11.11
N ALA A 121 10.50 20.43 10.22
CA ALA A 121 11.05 19.46 9.27
C ALA A 121 11.78 18.32 9.97
N VAL A 122 11.50 17.09 9.57
CA VAL A 122 12.15 15.88 10.07
C VAL A 122 12.60 15.02 8.88
N GLU A 123 13.68 14.28 9.05
CA GLU A 123 14.23 13.43 7.97
C GLU A 123 13.63 12.02 7.93
N SER A 124 13.04 11.58 9.03
CA SER A 124 12.44 10.23 9.14
C SER A 124 11.36 10.17 10.20
N CYS A 125 10.52 9.12 10.13
CA CYS A 125 9.47 8.84 11.10
C CYS A 125 9.73 7.50 11.83
N PRO A 126 10.58 7.45 12.85
CA PRO A 126 11.00 6.21 13.50
C PRO A 126 9.94 5.58 14.43
N HIS A 127 8.98 6.34 14.89
CA HIS A 127 8.00 5.90 15.90
C HIS A 127 6.66 5.57 15.27
N SER A 128 6.16 4.36 15.48
CA SER A 128 4.83 3.96 15.04
C SER A 128 3.73 4.87 15.57
N LYS A 129 2.77 5.22 14.72
CA LYS A 129 1.67 6.16 14.98
C LYS A 129 2.13 7.60 15.26
N GLN A 130 3.34 7.95 14.83
CA GLN A 130 3.78 9.33 14.84
C GLN A 130 2.90 10.14 13.87
N GLU A 131 2.43 11.31 14.31
CA GLU A 131 1.72 12.23 13.42
C GLU A 131 2.73 12.91 12.50
N ILE A 132 2.62 12.61 11.21
CA ILE A 132 3.56 13.08 10.19
C ILE A 132 2.77 13.68 9.04
N TRP A 133 3.27 14.81 8.55
CA TRP A 133 2.79 15.49 7.36
C TRP A 133 3.82 15.35 6.25
N LEU A 134 3.38 14.90 5.07
CA LEU A 134 4.25 14.64 3.93
C LEU A 134 4.00 15.62 2.80
N GLU A 135 5.10 16.07 2.19
CA GLU A 135 5.14 16.63 0.84
C GLU A 135 5.60 15.52 -0.11
N LEU A 136 4.76 15.15 -1.04
CA LEU A 136 5.03 14.10 -2.04
C LEU A 136 5.14 14.71 -3.43
N SER A 137 5.83 14.02 -4.34
CA SER A 137 5.97 14.47 -5.74
C SER A 137 4.63 14.49 -6.50
N GLU A 138 3.67 13.65 -6.11
CA GLU A 138 2.29 13.70 -6.55
C GLU A 138 1.36 13.64 -5.33
N MET A 139 0.23 14.33 -5.41
CA MET A 139 -0.71 14.43 -4.28
C MET A 139 -1.56 13.17 -4.17
N PRO A 140 -1.59 12.52 -3.02
CA PRO A 140 -2.51 11.42 -2.76
C PRO A 140 -3.93 11.94 -2.54
N GLU A 141 -4.89 11.02 -2.50
CA GLU A 141 -6.24 11.28 -2.00
C GLU A 141 -6.40 10.79 -0.56
N GLN A 142 -7.44 11.29 0.12
CA GLN A 142 -7.78 10.80 1.45
C GLN A 142 -8.13 9.30 1.40
N TYR A 143 -7.57 8.55 2.34
CA TYR A 143 -7.65 7.09 2.47
C TYR A 143 -6.81 6.27 1.49
N ASP A 144 -6.00 6.91 0.67
CA ASP A 144 -4.95 6.18 -0.06
C ASP A 144 -3.98 5.49 0.89
N LEU A 145 -3.51 4.31 0.48
CA LEU A 145 -2.55 3.53 1.25
C LEU A 145 -1.15 3.73 0.69
N LEU A 146 -0.18 3.86 1.60
CA LEU A 146 1.22 4.01 1.25
C LEU A 146 1.98 2.70 1.53
N ARG A 147 2.83 2.30 0.59
CA ARG A 147 3.73 1.15 0.76
C ARG A 147 5.07 1.40 0.07
N VAL A 148 6.07 0.64 0.46
CA VAL A 148 7.39 0.65 -0.17
C VAL A 148 7.80 -0.77 -0.54
N LYS A 149 8.48 -0.93 -1.67
CA LYS A 149 9.10 -2.19 -2.05
C LYS A 149 10.39 -2.38 -1.24
N ASN A 150 10.56 -3.58 -0.68
CA ASN A 150 11.73 -3.94 0.14
C ASN A 150 12.95 -4.23 -0.74
#